data_30a264c0c63cf67ec31afd8bbb481425
#
_entry.id   30a264c0c63cf67ec31afd8bbb481425
#
_cell.length_a   1.000
_cell.length_b   1.000
_cell.length_c   1.000
_cell.angle_alpha   90.00
_cell.angle_beta   90.00
_cell.angle_gamma   90.00
#
_symmetry.space_group_name_H-M   'P 1'
#
loop_
_entity.id
_entity.type
_entity.pdbx_description
1 polymer ?
#
loop_
_entity_poly.entity_id
_entity_poly.type
_entity_poly.pdbx_seq_one_letter_code
_entity_poly.pdbx_strand_id
1 'polypeptide(L)'
;MSRLILPLSLIALFLSACAPPQGARKKEIESSEKIVYSTAKATVRSVPVSFQATGAFIADESSDVAPAIGGRVAATPVEVGDYVRKGQAICVLEQRDAQLRLDQAQAGREQAKFILSQAQSRVGWSGDGKFNPDLVPEVASSFAAYESAQASAKLAAADAQRYANLVKSGDVSQSNYEKYKTQQQTAEAAANSARKLYEAQLNTARQNYRAIEAAQASLAAAESQLAQARKNLGDTTILAPFDGYIIERPVSVGQWVGTNNKVVTLMRISTVRLQLKIPEQRAAEVKVGMDVTARVAAYPNRDFTGKVHTVVPSVDRDSRAFMVEARFDNPKAELRPGMFANAKLMLPGSERAVFVPATSVFYDATTDAYHIYSVVNGVAHLNVVLKGDTEGNEIRILRGLTGNETVVTDNQGSLYDGASVATHQ
;
A
#
# COMPACT_ATOMS: atom_id res chain seq x y z
N MET A 1 73.64 -38.23 17.13
CA MET A 1 73.99 -39.24 18.12
C MET A 1 73.04 -40.38 17.92
N SER A 2 73.58 -41.38 17.49
CA SER A 2 73.91 -42.78 17.78
C SER A 2 72.88 -43.71 17.13
N ARG A 3 73.23 -44.33 16.00
CA ARG A 3 73.90 -45.64 15.81
C ARG A 3 73.03 -46.79 16.25
N LEU A 4 72.72 -47.66 15.34
CA LEU A 4 73.40 -48.90 14.83
C LEU A 4 72.50 -50.10 15.19
N ILE A 5 72.24 -51.21 14.53
CA ILE A 5 73.06 -52.12 13.70
C ILE A 5 72.12 -53.19 13.12
N LEU A 6 72.37 -53.61 11.88
CA LEU A 6 71.99 -54.93 11.31
C LEU A 6 72.58 -56.11 12.05
N PRO A 7 72.13 -57.43 11.85
CA PRO A 7 72.65 -58.26 10.78
C PRO A 7 71.56 -59.23 10.21
N LEU A 8 71.53 -59.61 8.95
CA LEU A 8 72.34 -60.53 8.10
C LEU A 8 72.43 -62.00 8.59
N SER A 9 72.06 -62.88 7.70
CA SER A 9 72.44 -64.31 7.44
C SER A 9 71.23 -65.24 7.37
N LEU A 10 71.09 -66.29 6.59
CA LEU A 10 72.01 -67.00 5.65
C LEU A 10 71.16 -68.05 4.91
N ILE A 11 71.31 -68.15 3.64
CA ILE A 11 71.28 -69.19 2.65
C ILE A 11 70.98 -70.63 3.18
N ALA A 12 70.09 -71.38 2.47
CA ALA A 12 70.32 -72.77 2.10
C ALA A 12 69.45 -73.18 0.89
N LEU A 13 70.18 -73.61 -0.09
CA LEU A 13 69.83 -74.24 -1.35
C LEU A 13 69.51 -75.69 -1.16
N PHE A 14 68.48 -76.25 -1.82
CA PHE A 14 68.46 -77.67 -2.24
C PHE A 14 67.67 -77.88 -3.52
N LEU A 15 68.36 -78.28 -4.57
CA LEU A 15 67.84 -78.80 -5.83
C LEU A 15 67.51 -80.32 -5.62
N SER A 16 66.39 -80.75 -6.22
CA SER A 16 66.22 -82.13 -6.75
C SER A 16 64.97 -82.14 -7.62
N ALA A 17 65.06 -82.39 -8.70
CA ALA A 17 65.00 -83.07 -9.99
C ALA A 17 63.78 -84.02 -10.11
N CYS A 18 63.24 -83.96 -11.32
CA CYS A 18 62.68 -84.99 -12.21
C CYS A 18 61.24 -85.47 -12.09
N ALA A 19 60.48 -85.15 -13.05
CA ALA A 19 59.73 -85.82 -14.15
C ALA A 19 58.26 -86.20 -13.93
N PRO A 20 57.46 -86.25 -15.02
CA PRO A 20 56.02 -86.11 -14.98
C PRO A 20 55.24 -87.42 -14.97
N PRO A 21 53.94 -87.38 -14.73
CA PRO A 21 53.07 -87.91 -15.75
C PRO A 21 51.78 -87.08 -16.00
N GLN A 22 51.31 -87.21 -17.19
CA GLN A 22 50.07 -86.83 -17.84
C GLN A 22 48.83 -87.15 -17.04
N GLY A 23 47.88 -86.18 -17.11
CA GLY A 23 46.52 -86.36 -16.70
C GLY A 23 45.71 -85.19 -17.01
N ALA A 24 45.26 -85.05 -18.25
CA ALA A 24 44.30 -84.04 -18.67
C ALA A 24 42.97 -84.18 -17.88
N ARG A 25 42.70 -83.32 -16.92
CA ARG A 25 41.36 -83.03 -16.45
C ARG A 25 40.92 -81.71 -17.03
N LYS A 26 40.05 -81.87 -17.99
CA LYS A 26 39.17 -80.81 -18.51
C LYS A 26 38.37 -80.29 -17.29
N LYS A 27 38.73 -79.07 -16.78
CA LYS A 27 37.95 -78.38 -15.83
C LYS A 27 36.78 -77.82 -16.58
N GLU A 28 35.60 -78.39 -16.38
CA GLU A 28 34.33 -77.82 -16.74
C GLU A 28 34.33 -76.36 -16.25
N ILE A 29 34.09 -75.44 -17.16
CA ILE A 29 33.75 -74.04 -16.84
C ILE A 29 32.42 -74.14 -16.15
N GLU A 30 32.39 -73.96 -14.83
CA GLU A 30 31.20 -73.77 -14.03
C GLU A 30 30.43 -72.64 -14.76
N SER A 31 29.21 -72.92 -15.16
CA SER A 31 28.25 -71.95 -15.67
C SER A 31 28.11 -70.87 -14.62
N SER A 32 28.67 -69.73 -14.94
CA SER A 32 28.39 -68.50 -14.18
C SER A 32 26.85 -68.34 -14.17
N GLU A 33 26.27 -68.48 -12.99
CA GLU A 33 24.89 -68.08 -12.77
C GLU A 33 24.71 -66.69 -13.38
N LYS A 34 23.89 -66.62 -14.44
CA LYS A 34 23.56 -65.33 -15.06
C LYS A 34 22.78 -64.55 -14.00
N ILE A 35 23.42 -63.56 -13.39
CA ILE A 35 22.74 -62.62 -12.50
C ILE A 35 21.65 -61.96 -13.35
N VAL A 36 20.40 -62.15 -12.90
CA VAL A 36 19.23 -61.56 -13.54
C VAL A 36 19.02 -60.18 -12.89
N TYR A 37 19.00 -59.17 -13.69
CA TYR A 37 18.82 -57.78 -13.21
C TYR A 37 17.37 -57.32 -13.45
N SER A 38 16.80 -56.64 -12.45
CA SER A 38 15.53 -55.97 -12.60
C SER A 38 15.71 -54.72 -13.43
N THR A 39 14.80 -54.47 -14.37
CA THR A 39 14.86 -53.33 -15.25
C THR A 39 13.54 -52.58 -15.28
N ALA A 40 13.60 -51.27 -15.52
CA ALA A 40 12.44 -50.41 -15.75
C ALA A 40 12.68 -49.56 -16.99
N LYS A 41 11.60 -49.18 -17.67
CA LYS A 41 11.68 -48.23 -18.79
C LYS A 41 11.74 -46.79 -18.26
N ALA A 42 12.61 -46.01 -18.81
CA ALA A 42 12.56 -44.53 -18.68
C ALA A 42 11.25 -44.04 -19.27
N THR A 43 10.54 -43.18 -18.55
CA THR A 43 9.26 -42.63 -18.95
C THR A 43 9.46 -41.16 -19.38
N VAL A 44 8.83 -40.78 -20.49
CA VAL A 44 8.84 -39.39 -20.94
C VAL A 44 7.49 -38.78 -20.59
N ARG A 45 7.52 -37.72 -19.77
CA ARG A 45 6.31 -36.98 -19.42
C ARG A 45 6.48 -35.51 -19.80
N SER A 46 5.37 -34.87 -20.13
CA SER A 46 5.30 -33.42 -20.33
C SER A 46 5.17 -32.77 -18.94
N VAL A 47 6.17 -32.01 -18.53
CA VAL A 47 6.14 -31.27 -17.27
C VAL A 47 6.08 -29.77 -17.51
N PRO A 48 5.42 -28.99 -16.65
CA PRO A 48 5.44 -27.53 -16.76
C PRO A 48 6.87 -27.03 -16.68
N VAL A 49 7.20 -26.07 -17.53
CA VAL A 49 8.47 -25.36 -17.43
C VAL A 49 8.46 -24.53 -16.16
N SER A 50 9.49 -24.62 -15.36
CA SER A 50 9.59 -23.84 -14.13
C SER A 50 11.00 -23.28 -13.94
N PHE A 51 11.05 -22.15 -13.28
CA PHE A 51 12.31 -21.48 -12.93
C PHE A 51 12.39 -21.28 -11.43
N GLN A 52 13.52 -21.57 -10.84
CA GLN A 52 13.77 -21.36 -9.41
C GLN A 52 14.47 -20.03 -9.20
N ALA A 53 13.97 -19.26 -8.24
CA ALA A 53 14.56 -18.02 -7.78
C ALA A 53 14.51 -17.94 -6.25
N THR A 54 15.50 -17.30 -5.66
CA THR A 54 15.49 -16.99 -4.23
C THR A 54 15.03 -15.58 -3.98
N GLY A 55 14.37 -15.37 -2.86
CA GLY A 55 13.89 -14.04 -2.47
C GLY A 55 13.59 -13.93 -1.00
N ALA A 56 13.19 -12.72 -0.59
CA ALA A 56 12.78 -12.43 0.77
C ALA A 56 11.35 -11.92 0.81
N PHE A 57 10.61 -12.32 1.82
CA PHE A 57 9.28 -11.78 2.09
C PHE A 57 9.39 -10.39 2.68
N ILE A 58 8.57 -9.48 2.18
CA ILE A 58 8.36 -8.14 2.72
C ILE A 58 6.89 -7.97 3.09
N ALA A 59 6.60 -7.02 3.98
CA ALA A 59 5.22 -6.64 4.28
C ALA A 59 4.51 -6.08 3.04
N ASP A 60 3.20 -6.28 2.94
CA ASP A 60 2.39 -5.66 1.90
C ASP A 60 2.39 -4.14 2.04
N GLU A 61 2.29 -3.66 3.26
CA GLU A 61 2.35 -2.24 3.60
C GLU A 61 3.12 -2.05 4.92
N SER A 62 4.01 -1.07 4.94
CA SER A 62 4.75 -0.66 6.12
C SER A 62 4.71 0.86 6.22
N SER A 63 4.37 1.38 7.38
CA SER A 63 4.31 2.82 7.64
C SER A 63 4.93 3.17 8.99
N ASP A 64 5.79 4.15 8.97
CA ASP A 64 6.25 4.84 10.16
C ASP A 64 5.23 5.93 10.51
N VAL A 65 4.44 5.71 11.55
CA VAL A 65 3.39 6.63 11.98
C VAL A 65 4.02 7.71 12.86
N ALA A 66 3.85 8.96 12.45
CA ALA A 66 4.28 10.14 13.20
C ALA A 66 3.08 11.01 13.59
N PRO A 67 3.17 11.83 14.64
CA PRO A 67 2.10 12.72 15.03
C PRO A 67 1.96 13.90 14.05
N ALA A 68 0.73 14.37 13.84
CA ALA A 68 0.47 15.56 13.03
C ALA A 68 0.82 16.87 13.76
N ILE A 69 0.88 16.84 15.09
CA ILE A 69 1.26 17.96 15.96
C ILE A 69 2.26 17.52 17.03
N GLY A 70 3.11 18.42 17.48
CA GLY A 70 4.03 18.15 18.58
C GLY A 70 3.31 18.15 19.94
N GLY A 71 3.75 17.29 20.87
CA GLY A 71 3.21 17.22 22.22
C GLY A 71 3.94 16.20 23.09
N ARG A 72 3.60 16.18 24.38
CA ARG A 72 4.06 15.16 25.32
C ARG A 72 3.19 13.91 25.22
N VAL A 73 3.78 12.73 25.19
CA VAL A 73 3.05 11.46 25.20
C VAL A 73 2.39 11.26 26.57
N ALA A 74 1.06 11.21 26.58
CA ALA A 74 0.25 10.93 27.76
C ALA A 74 0.02 9.43 27.97
N ALA A 75 -0.22 8.69 26.87
CA ALA A 75 -0.43 7.25 26.93
C ALA A 75 -0.05 6.57 25.61
N THR A 76 0.36 5.31 25.72
CA THR A 76 0.61 4.41 24.59
C THR A 76 -0.22 3.14 24.81
N PRO A 77 -1.48 3.09 24.33
CA PRO A 77 -2.40 1.98 24.61
C PRO A 77 -2.05 0.69 23.85
N VAL A 78 -0.95 0.67 23.10
CA VAL A 78 -0.50 -0.47 22.31
C VAL A 78 0.95 -0.83 22.61
N GLU A 79 1.29 -2.11 22.47
CA GLU A 79 2.64 -2.64 22.63
C GLU A 79 3.18 -3.23 21.32
N VAL A 80 4.49 -3.48 21.30
CA VAL A 80 5.14 -4.18 20.18
C VAL A 80 4.61 -5.60 20.09
N GLY A 81 4.13 -6.00 18.92
CA GLY A 81 3.50 -7.29 18.65
C GLY A 81 1.98 -7.24 18.63
N ASP A 82 1.36 -6.15 19.10
CA ASP A 82 -0.10 -6.01 19.08
C ASP A 82 -0.64 -5.85 17.65
N TYR A 83 -1.80 -6.46 17.43
CA TYR A 83 -2.61 -6.21 16.24
C TYR A 83 -3.55 -5.04 16.46
N VAL A 84 -3.51 -4.05 15.60
CA VAL A 84 -4.38 -2.87 15.66
C VAL A 84 -5.24 -2.77 14.41
N ARG A 85 -6.44 -2.21 14.57
CA ARG A 85 -7.36 -1.94 13.47
C ARG A 85 -7.23 -0.48 13.03
N LYS A 86 -7.54 -0.23 11.77
CA LYS A 86 -7.63 1.13 11.22
C LYS A 86 -8.51 2.02 12.11
N GLY A 87 -7.99 3.21 12.45
CA GLY A 87 -8.68 4.16 13.34
C GLY A 87 -8.53 3.85 14.83
N GLN A 88 -7.88 2.78 15.23
CA GLN A 88 -7.57 2.50 16.64
C GLN A 88 -6.47 3.45 17.13
N ALA A 89 -6.62 3.97 18.36
CA ALA A 89 -5.62 4.83 18.98
C ALA A 89 -4.34 4.04 19.27
N ILE A 90 -3.21 4.58 18.82
CA ILE A 90 -1.88 4.00 19.01
C ILE A 90 -1.10 4.78 20.07
N CYS A 91 -1.27 6.09 20.07
CA CYS A 91 -0.63 6.98 21.03
C CYS A 91 -1.55 8.18 21.28
N VAL A 92 -1.57 8.64 22.50
CA VAL A 92 -2.32 9.83 22.91
C VAL A 92 -1.34 10.84 23.48
N LEU A 93 -1.33 12.04 22.91
CA LEU A 93 -0.59 13.18 23.43
C LEU A 93 -1.37 13.88 24.54
N GLU A 94 -0.70 14.69 25.32
CA GLU A 94 -1.35 15.50 26.35
C GLU A 94 -2.35 16.47 25.70
N GLN A 95 -3.64 16.34 26.10
CA GLN A 95 -4.76 17.01 25.43
C GLN A 95 -5.14 18.35 26.07
N ARG A 96 -4.63 18.62 27.28
CA ARG A 96 -5.08 19.76 28.09
C ARG A 96 -5.00 21.09 27.36
N ASP A 97 -3.85 21.38 26.76
CA ASP A 97 -3.65 22.66 26.05
C ASP A 97 -4.49 22.75 24.78
N ALA A 98 -4.65 21.64 24.07
CA ALA A 98 -5.53 21.58 22.89
C ALA A 98 -7.02 21.77 23.27
N GLN A 99 -7.45 21.19 24.40
CA GLN A 99 -8.79 21.38 24.92
C GLN A 99 -9.05 22.84 25.32
N LEU A 100 -8.10 23.47 26.05
CA LEU A 100 -8.24 24.89 26.41
C LEU A 100 -8.35 25.80 25.18
N ARG A 101 -7.57 25.51 24.12
CA ARG A 101 -7.69 26.25 22.85
C ARG A 101 -9.02 26.03 22.15
N LEU A 102 -9.56 24.82 22.22
CA LEU A 102 -10.89 24.50 21.68
C LEU A 102 -11.96 25.29 22.42
N ASP A 103 -11.92 25.31 23.77
CA ASP A 103 -12.87 26.02 24.60
C ASP A 103 -12.82 27.55 24.35
N GLN A 104 -11.61 28.09 24.19
CA GLN A 104 -11.40 29.49 23.82
C GLN A 104 -11.97 29.83 22.42
N ALA A 105 -11.72 28.98 21.42
CA ALA A 105 -12.25 29.17 20.07
C ALA A 105 -13.79 29.05 20.05
N GLN A 106 -14.34 28.17 20.88
CA GLN A 106 -15.78 27.99 21.05
C GLN A 106 -16.44 29.23 21.64
N ALA A 107 -15.84 29.82 22.67
CA ALA A 107 -16.31 31.08 23.29
C ALA A 107 -16.21 32.23 22.26
N GLY A 108 -15.13 32.32 21.48
CA GLY A 108 -14.97 33.32 20.43
C GLY A 108 -16.05 33.23 19.34
N ARG A 109 -16.39 32.01 18.92
CA ARG A 109 -17.49 31.77 17.96
C ARG A 109 -18.85 32.22 18.55
N GLU A 110 -19.17 31.91 19.81
CA GLU A 110 -20.41 32.34 20.43
C GLU A 110 -20.47 33.87 20.56
N GLN A 111 -19.36 34.53 20.92
CA GLN A 111 -19.26 35.99 20.91
C GLN A 111 -19.53 36.59 19.52
N ALA A 112 -18.93 36.08 18.47
CA ALA A 112 -19.17 36.55 17.10
C ALA A 112 -20.61 36.35 16.65
N LYS A 113 -21.21 35.21 17.01
CA LYS A 113 -22.64 34.91 16.78
C LYS A 113 -23.57 35.91 17.48
N PHE A 114 -23.24 36.26 18.71
CA PHE A 114 -24.00 37.27 19.45
C PHE A 114 -23.92 38.64 18.80
N ILE A 115 -22.73 39.08 18.36
CA ILE A 115 -22.54 40.35 17.66
C ILE A 115 -23.36 40.39 16.36
N LEU A 116 -23.39 39.28 15.60
CA LEU A 116 -24.21 39.16 14.39
C LEU A 116 -25.70 39.31 14.72
N SER A 117 -26.19 38.58 15.74
CA SER A 117 -27.58 38.64 16.20
C SER A 117 -27.97 40.07 16.63
N GLN A 118 -27.08 40.77 17.36
CA GLN A 118 -27.27 42.18 17.75
C GLN A 118 -27.36 43.11 16.50
N ALA A 119 -26.48 42.91 15.53
CA ALA A 119 -26.50 43.70 14.30
C ALA A 119 -27.80 43.49 13.50
N GLN A 120 -28.25 42.22 13.40
CA GLN A 120 -29.49 41.84 12.74
C GLN A 120 -30.73 42.48 13.43
N SER A 121 -30.77 42.44 14.78
CA SER A 121 -31.85 42.99 15.56
C SER A 121 -32.01 44.50 15.36
N ARG A 122 -30.93 45.26 15.08
CA ARG A 122 -30.99 46.72 14.85
C ARG A 122 -31.78 47.11 13.62
N VAL A 123 -31.85 46.22 12.61
CA VAL A 123 -32.57 46.51 11.34
C VAL A 123 -33.83 45.68 11.19
N GLY A 124 -34.17 44.83 12.21
CA GLY A 124 -35.32 43.93 12.16
C GLY A 124 -35.24 42.88 11.07
N TRP A 125 -34.02 42.53 10.61
CA TRP A 125 -33.81 41.53 9.55
C TRP A 125 -33.30 40.19 10.10
N SER A 126 -34.05 39.13 9.80
CA SER A 126 -33.75 37.77 10.29
C SER A 126 -32.66 37.02 9.49
N GLY A 127 -32.20 37.60 8.38
CA GLY A 127 -31.21 36.94 7.50
C GLY A 127 -31.81 36.20 6.32
N ASP A 128 -33.14 36.13 6.23
CA ASP A 128 -33.84 35.43 5.15
C ASP A 128 -34.08 36.38 3.96
N GLY A 129 -33.63 35.97 2.77
CA GLY A 129 -33.82 36.71 1.54
C GLY A 129 -32.85 37.91 1.35
N LYS A 130 -33.13 38.74 0.32
CA LYS A 130 -32.36 39.96 0.05
C LYS A 130 -32.79 41.07 1.02
N PHE A 131 -31.81 41.76 1.61
CA PHE A 131 -32.08 42.95 2.42
C PHE A 131 -32.78 44.02 1.58
N ASN A 132 -33.95 44.46 2.03
CA ASN A 132 -34.64 45.59 1.47
C ASN A 132 -34.67 46.75 2.50
N PRO A 133 -33.92 47.82 2.28
CA PRO A 133 -33.86 48.94 3.21
C PRO A 133 -35.22 49.64 3.41
N ASP A 134 -36.12 49.56 2.40
CA ASP A 134 -37.44 50.23 2.49
C ASP A 134 -38.40 49.56 3.50
N LEU A 135 -38.09 48.31 3.90
CA LEU A 135 -38.85 47.60 4.93
C LEU A 135 -38.40 47.95 6.37
N VAL A 136 -37.31 48.69 6.52
CA VAL A 136 -36.87 49.17 7.81
C VAL A 136 -37.86 50.21 8.35
N PRO A 137 -38.45 50.05 9.57
CA PRO A 137 -39.53 50.93 10.03
C PRO A 137 -39.23 52.42 9.97
N GLU A 138 -38.00 52.83 10.30
CA GLU A 138 -37.55 54.22 10.29
C GLU A 138 -37.47 54.76 8.86
N VAL A 139 -37.06 53.93 7.90
CA VAL A 139 -37.02 54.28 6.49
C VAL A 139 -38.47 54.43 5.95
N ALA A 140 -39.31 53.43 6.22
CA ALA A 140 -40.70 53.45 5.77
C ALA A 140 -41.48 54.68 6.31
N SER A 141 -41.28 55.02 7.61
CA SER A 141 -41.93 56.19 8.19
C SER A 141 -41.44 57.50 7.60
N SER A 142 -40.14 57.66 7.34
CA SER A 142 -39.57 58.84 6.73
C SER A 142 -39.96 58.98 5.25
N PHE A 143 -40.13 57.85 4.56
CA PHE A 143 -40.65 57.83 3.18
C PHE A 143 -42.11 58.31 3.13
N ALA A 144 -42.98 57.82 4.00
CA ALA A 144 -44.37 58.28 4.09
C ALA A 144 -44.46 59.76 4.40
N ALA A 145 -43.61 60.29 5.28
CA ALA A 145 -43.53 61.71 5.57
C ALA A 145 -43.08 62.50 4.34
N TYR A 146 -42.11 62.03 3.57
CA TYR A 146 -41.67 62.65 2.29
C TYR A 146 -42.81 62.67 1.26
N GLU A 147 -43.53 61.56 1.06
CA GLU A 147 -44.66 61.48 0.13
C GLU A 147 -45.74 62.46 0.50
N SER A 148 -46.09 62.58 1.78
CA SER A 148 -47.06 63.56 2.26
C SER A 148 -46.62 65.02 1.99
N ALA A 149 -45.40 65.40 2.29
CA ALA A 149 -44.83 66.68 2.04
C ALA A 149 -44.74 67.01 0.51
N GLN A 150 -44.41 66.02 -0.31
CA GLN A 150 -44.39 66.15 -1.76
C GLN A 150 -45.78 66.41 -2.38
N ALA A 151 -46.81 65.69 -1.83
CA ALA A 151 -48.18 65.92 -2.26
C ALA A 151 -48.66 67.36 -1.90
N SER A 152 -48.29 67.83 -0.69
CA SER A 152 -48.59 69.22 -0.27
C SER A 152 -47.87 70.26 -1.14
N ALA A 153 -46.62 70.00 -1.48
CA ALA A 153 -45.86 70.90 -2.40
C ALA A 153 -46.48 70.98 -3.83
N LYS A 154 -46.91 69.80 -4.36
CA LYS A 154 -47.62 69.77 -5.66
C LYS A 154 -48.93 70.57 -5.65
N LEU A 155 -49.69 70.45 -4.59
CA LEU A 155 -50.92 71.20 -4.43
C LEU A 155 -50.63 72.70 -4.35
N ALA A 156 -49.68 73.11 -3.51
CA ALA A 156 -49.34 74.56 -3.38
C ALA A 156 -48.78 75.15 -4.69
N ALA A 157 -48.00 74.33 -5.45
CA ALA A 157 -47.51 74.73 -6.76
C ALA A 157 -48.65 74.96 -7.82
N ALA A 158 -49.65 74.01 -7.78
CA ALA A 158 -50.82 74.15 -8.67
C ALA A 158 -51.67 75.41 -8.32
N ASP A 159 -51.82 75.67 -7.02
CA ASP A 159 -52.52 76.86 -6.59
C ASP A 159 -51.78 78.16 -6.96
N ALA A 160 -50.47 78.20 -6.68
CA ALA A 160 -49.65 79.36 -7.07
C ALA A 160 -49.72 79.64 -8.58
N GLN A 161 -49.66 78.55 -9.41
CA GLN A 161 -49.81 78.71 -10.87
C GLN A 161 -51.17 79.15 -11.27
N ARG A 162 -52.25 78.69 -10.60
CA ARG A 162 -53.63 79.20 -10.87
C ARG A 162 -53.74 80.66 -10.56
N TYR A 163 -53.28 81.08 -9.36
CA TYR A 163 -53.31 82.54 -8.99
C TYR A 163 -52.37 83.37 -9.85
N ALA A 164 -51.29 82.91 -10.34
CA ALA A 164 -50.42 83.55 -11.29
C ALA A 164 -51.16 83.91 -12.63
N ASN A 165 -52.01 82.99 -13.08
CA ASN A 165 -52.85 83.24 -14.28
C ASN A 165 -53.98 84.23 -13.99
N LEU A 166 -54.65 84.13 -12.84
CA LEU A 166 -55.73 85.04 -12.44
C LEU A 166 -55.28 86.51 -12.21
N VAL A 167 -54.03 86.70 -11.74
CA VAL A 167 -53.44 88.07 -11.68
C VAL A 167 -53.26 88.64 -13.05
N LYS A 168 -52.81 87.81 -14.06
CA LYS A 168 -52.67 88.30 -15.43
C LYS A 168 -53.99 88.73 -16.07
N SER A 169 -55.12 88.04 -15.69
CA SER A 169 -56.47 88.46 -16.18
C SER A 169 -57.08 89.57 -15.36
N GLY A 170 -56.49 89.99 -14.24
CA GLY A 170 -57.01 91.02 -13.33
C GLY A 170 -58.06 90.58 -12.32
N ASP A 171 -58.32 89.27 -12.19
CA ASP A 171 -59.38 88.73 -11.38
C ASP A 171 -59.01 88.61 -9.88
N VAL A 172 -57.71 88.69 -9.53
CA VAL A 172 -57.22 88.64 -8.12
C VAL A 172 -56.13 89.67 -7.88
N SER A 173 -55.93 90.09 -6.63
CA SER A 173 -54.91 91.05 -6.22
C SER A 173 -53.49 90.41 -6.24
N GLN A 174 -52.46 91.25 -6.54
CA GLN A 174 -51.05 90.87 -6.47
C GLN A 174 -50.67 90.28 -5.09
N SER A 175 -51.17 90.82 -4.02
CA SER A 175 -50.94 90.31 -2.64
C SER A 175 -51.42 88.88 -2.45
N ASN A 176 -52.56 88.52 -3.05
CA ASN A 176 -53.05 87.12 -2.98
C ASN A 176 -52.10 86.19 -3.77
N TYR A 177 -51.62 86.59 -4.96
CA TYR A 177 -50.64 85.80 -5.64
C TYR A 177 -49.32 85.59 -4.83
N GLU A 178 -48.80 86.68 -4.25
CA GLU A 178 -47.58 86.59 -3.41
C GLU A 178 -47.75 85.67 -2.19
N LYS A 179 -48.95 85.64 -1.58
CA LYS A 179 -49.29 84.71 -0.55
C LYS A 179 -49.18 83.24 -1.02
N TYR A 180 -49.79 82.88 -2.14
CA TYR A 180 -49.73 81.51 -2.66
C TYR A 180 -48.33 81.15 -3.19
N LYS A 181 -47.57 82.07 -3.73
CA LYS A 181 -46.18 81.91 -4.12
C LYS A 181 -45.30 81.61 -2.89
N THR A 182 -45.48 82.35 -1.79
CA THR A 182 -44.78 82.14 -0.55
C THR A 182 -45.14 80.72 0.04
N GLN A 183 -46.45 80.39 -0.06
CA GLN A 183 -46.93 79.09 0.38
C GLN A 183 -46.32 77.90 -0.42
N GLN A 184 -46.14 78.06 -1.75
CA GLN A 184 -45.43 77.17 -2.62
C GLN A 184 -43.98 77.00 -2.15
N GLN A 185 -43.26 78.11 -1.95
CA GLN A 185 -41.86 78.10 -1.55
C GLN A 185 -41.67 77.42 -0.20
N THR A 186 -42.56 77.65 0.75
CA THR A 186 -42.51 76.98 2.08
C THR A 186 -42.81 75.49 1.99
N ALA A 187 -43.79 75.08 1.16
CA ALA A 187 -44.14 73.71 0.93
C ALA A 187 -43.01 72.88 0.22
N GLU A 188 -42.37 73.54 -0.82
CA GLU A 188 -41.19 72.96 -1.49
C GLU A 188 -40.01 72.84 -0.56
N ALA A 189 -39.75 73.83 0.32
CA ALA A 189 -38.69 73.70 1.33
C ALA A 189 -38.97 72.57 2.33
N ALA A 190 -40.22 72.37 2.75
CA ALA A 190 -40.64 71.27 3.62
C ALA A 190 -40.48 69.92 2.92
N ALA A 191 -40.86 69.78 1.64
CA ALA A 191 -40.68 68.56 0.88
C ALA A 191 -39.19 68.22 0.69
N ASN A 192 -38.35 69.24 0.41
CA ASN A 192 -36.88 69.01 0.32
C ASN A 192 -36.27 68.62 1.67
N SER A 193 -36.74 69.18 2.76
CA SER A 193 -36.29 68.74 4.12
C SER A 193 -36.68 67.30 4.41
N ALA A 194 -37.94 66.92 4.13
CA ALA A 194 -38.43 65.55 4.31
C ALA A 194 -37.65 64.53 3.41
N ARG A 195 -37.35 64.91 2.18
CA ARG A 195 -36.52 64.12 1.28
C ARG A 195 -35.12 63.84 1.86
N LYS A 196 -34.45 64.86 2.36
CA LYS A 196 -33.12 64.74 2.97
C LYS A 196 -33.15 63.83 4.21
N LEU A 197 -34.22 63.89 5.00
CA LEU A 197 -34.39 63.00 6.15
C LEU A 197 -34.58 61.55 5.70
N TYR A 198 -35.40 61.29 4.68
CA TYR A 198 -35.54 59.96 4.08
C TYR A 198 -34.19 59.40 3.56
N GLU A 199 -33.45 60.20 2.76
CA GLU A 199 -32.14 59.82 2.26
C GLU A 199 -31.14 59.51 3.39
N ALA A 200 -31.18 60.26 4.50
CA ALA A 200 -30.36 60.03 5.68
C ALA A 200 -30.69 58.69 6.34
N GLN A 201 -32.00 58.40 6.54
CA GLN A 201 -32.45 57.12 7.12
C GLN A 201 -32.10 55.92 6.20
N LEU A 202 -32.27 56.08 4.89
CA LEU A 202 -31.88 55.04 3.93
C LEU A 202 -30.36 54.72 3.98
N ASN A 203 -29.53 55.77 4.10
CA ASN A 203 -28.09 55.60 4.23
C ASN A 203 -27.72 54.93 5.54
N THR A 204 -28.42 55.26 6.65
CA THR A 204 -28.22 54.59 7.95
C THR A 204 -28.60 53.11 7.89
N ALA A 205 -29.74 52.78 7.24
CA ALA A 205 -30.15 51.37 7.06
C ALA A 205 -29.09 50.58 6.23
N ARG A 206 -28.57 51.19 5.17
CA ARG A 206 -27.49 50.56 4.38
C ARG A 206 -26.18 50.37 5.17
N GLN A 207 -25.82 51.35 6.02
CA GLN A 207 -24.66 51.24 6.91
C GLN A 207 -24.85 50.11 7.92
N ASN A 208 -26.03 50.01 8.53
CA ASN A 208 -26.37 48.91 9.48
C ASN A 208 -26.33 47.55 8.77
N TYR A 209 -26.76 47.43 7.51
CA TYR A 209 -26.65 46.21 6.73
C TYR A 209 -25.18 45.81 6.47
N ARG A 210 -24.32 46.78 6.12
CA ARG A 210 -22.88 46.51 6.00
C ARG A 210 -22.25 46.04 7.32
N ALA A 211 -22.76 46.53 8.45
CA ALA A 211 -22.33 46.03 9.76
C ALA A 211 -22.74 44.57 9.99
N ILE A 212 -23.88 44.12 9.44
CA ILE A 212 -24.28 42.71 9.43
C ILE A 212 -23.32 41.87 8.60
N GLU A 213 -22.99 42.31 7.39
CA GLU A 213 -22.02 41.64 6.50
C GLU A 213 -20.65 41.50 7.18
N ALA A 214 -20.17 42.54 7.85
CA ALA A 214 -18.93 42.50 8.63
C ALA A 214 -19.01 41.51 9.80
N ALA A 215 -20.14 41.48 10.51
CA ALA A 215 -20.37 40.54 11.60
C ALA A 215 -20.46 39.07 11.11
N GLN A 216 -21.06 38.84 9.93
CA GLN A 216 -21.10 37.52 9.29
C GLN A 216 -19.67 37.06 8.92
N ALA A 217 -18.86 37.95 8.34
CA ALA A 217 -17.46 37.65 8.04
C ALA A 217 -16.65 37.32 9.32
N SER A 218 -16.91 38.06 10.40
CA SER A 218 -16.30 37.78 11.72
C SER A 218 -16.72 36.43 12.30
N LEU A 219 -18.00 36.05 12.18
CA LEU A 219 -18.49 34.74 12.58
C LEU A 219 -17.82 33.64 11.76
N ALA A 220 -17.75 33.77 10.45
CA ALA A 220 -17.07 32.79 9.57
C ALA A 220 -15.58 32.62 9.92
N ALA A 221 -14.87 33.69 10.28
CA ALA A 221 -13.51 33.63 10.77
C ALA A 221 -13.40 32.87 12.10
N ALA A 222 -14.32 33.14 13.05
CA ALA A 222 -14.36 32.45 14.34
C ALA A 222 -14.72 30.95 14.18
N GLU A 223 -15.59 30.59 13.25
CA GLU A 223 -15.91 29.19 12.91
C GLU A 223 -14.71 28.46 12.32
N SER A 224 -13.92 29.13 11.48
CA SER A 224 -12.67 28.58 10.96
C SER A 224 -11.64 28.32 12.06
N GLN A 225 -11.52 29.24 13.03
CA GLN A 225 -10.65 29.05 14.20
C GLN A 225 -11.14 27.88 15.07
N LEU A 226 -12.44 27.73 15.27
CA LEU A 226 -13.03 26.61 15.99
C LEU A 226 -12.74 25.28 15.29
N ALA A 227 -12.90 25.23 13.97
CA ALA A 227 -12.59 24.04 13.16
C ALA A 227 -11.11 23.64 13.29
N GLN A 228 -10.20 24.63 13.24
CA GLN A 228 -8.77 24.39 13.44
C GLN A 228 -8.45 23.86 14.83
N ALA A 229 -9.06 24.43 15.87
CA ALA A 229 -8.87 23.98 17.26
C ALA A 229 -9.39 22.55 17.46
N ARG A 230 -10.54 22.20 16.88
CA ARG A 230 -11.09 20.83 16.88
C ARG A 230 -10.16 19.84 16.19
N LYS A 231 -9.64 20.23 15.03
CA LYS A 231 -8.66 19.41 14.31
C LYS A 231 -7.42 19.17 15.16
N ASN A 232 -6.85 20.21 15.75
CA ASN A 232 -5.67 20.11 16.61
C ASN A 232 -5.91 19.20 17.82
N LEU A 233 -7.08 19.25 18.45
CA LEU A 233 -7.45 18.31 19.51
C LEU A 233 -7.57 16.88 18.97
N GLY A 234 -8.18 16.66 17.81
CA GLY A 234 -8.22 15.34 17.16
C GLY A 234 -6.83 14.80 16.87
N ASP A 235 -5.92 15.64 16.39
CA ASP A 235 -4.54 15.30 16.05
C ASP A 235 -3.68 14.93 17.28
N THR A 236 -4.15 15.19 18.51
CA THR A 236 -3.49 14.69 19.73
C THR A 236 -3.61 13.19 19.90
N THR A 237 -4.59 12.56 19.26
CA THR A 237 -4.77 11.11 19.26
C THR A 237 -4.26 10.56 17.94
N ILE A 238 -3.15 9.85 18.00
CA ILE A 238 -2.53 9.25 16.82
C ILE A 238 -3.22 7.92 16.55
N LEU A 239 -3.79 7.78 15.35
CA LEU A 239 -4.59 6.63 14.95
C LEU A 239 -3.83 5.74 13.97
N ALA A 240 -4.14 4.43 13.96
CA ALA A 240 -3.64 3.49 12.97
C ALA A 240 -4.20 3.82 11.58
N PRO A 241 -3.35 4.02 10.54
CA PRO A 241 -3.81 4.33 9.18
C PRO A 241 -4.45 3.13 8.47
N PHE A 242 -4.06 1.91 8.85
CA PHE A 242 -4.56 0.64 8.32
C PHE A 242 -4.48 -0.45 9.39
N ASP A 243 -5.09 -1.61 9.10
CA ASP A 243 -5.02 -2.79 9.96
C ASP A 243 -3.64 -3.44 9.89
N GLY A 244 -3.01 -3.75 11.03
CA GLY A 244 -1.66 -4.31 11.02
C GLY A 244 -1.10 -4.58 12.41
N TYR A 245 0.16 -4.98 12.44
CA TYR A 245 0.91 -5.26 13.67
C TYR A 245 1.89 -4.13 13.98
N ILE A 246 2.00 -3.79 15.24
CA ILE A 246 3.03 -2.88 15.76
C ILE A 246 4.37 -3.62 15.78
N ILE A 247 5.32 -3.17 14.98
CA ILE A 247 6.66 -3.79 14.90
C ILE A 247 7.65 -3.08 15.81
N GLU A 248 7.49 -1.77 15.94
CA GLU A 248 8.41 -0.92 16.69
C GLU A 248 7.64 0.22 17.37
N ARG A 249 8.02 0.54 18.61
CA ARG A 249 7.51 1.69 19.37
C ARG A 249 8.66 2.39 20.10
N PRO A 250 9.36 3.32 19.42
CA PRO A 250 10.52 4.00 19.99
C PRO A 250 10.17 5.07 21.03
N VAL A 251 8.88 5.33 21.29
CA VAL A 251 8.43 6.39 22.21
C VAL A 251 7.96 5.82 23.54
N SER A 252 8.11 6.66 24.60
CA SER A 252 7.69 6.32 25.96
C SER A 252 6.74 7.40 26.52
N VAL A 253 5.90 7.01 27.47
CA VAL A 253 5.01 7.94 28.21
C VAL A 253 5.86 9.02 28.90
N GLY A 254 5.44 10.27 28.79
CA GLY A 254 6.16 11.44 29.30
C GLY A 254 7.18 12.04 28.32
N GLN A 255 7.52 11.35 27.26
CA GLN A 255 8.43 11.86 26.22
C GLN A 255 7.76 12.95 25.37
N TRP A 256 8.55 13.95 24.96
CA TRP A 256 8.11 14.94 23.97
C TRP A 256 8.36 14.40 22.57
N VAL A 257 7.34 14.48 21.70
CA VAL A 257 7.43 14.09 20.28
C VAL A 257 7.02 15.25 19.38
N GLY A 258 7.74 15.42 18.28
CA GLY A 258 7.41 16.38 17.22
C GLY A 258 6.89 15.65 15.98
N THR A 259 6.49 16.42 14.98
CA THR A 259 5.90 15.89 13.72
C THR A 259 6.82 14.98 12.92
N ASN A 260 8.13 15.06 13.15
CA ASN A 260 9.14 14.22 12.47
C ASN A 260 9.56 12.99 13.31
N ASN A 261 9.03 12.83 14.51
CA ASN A 261 9.37 11.71 15.37
C ASN A 261 8.44 10.53 15.07
N LYS A 262 9.02 9.41 14.70
CA LYS A 262 8.28 8.14 14.57
C LYS A 262 7.75 7.71 15.94
N VAL A 263 6.46 7.44 16.02
CA VAL A 263 5.78 6.93 17.23
C VAL A 263 5.72 5.41 17.22
N VAL A 264 5.29 4.84 16.10
CA VAL A 264 5.30 3.39 15.86
C VAL A 264 5.62 3.09 14.42
N THR A 265 6.14 1.88 14.17
CA THR A 265 6.14 1.26 12.84
C THR A 265 5.02 0.24 12.78
N LEU A 266 4.08 0.45 11.86
CA LEU A 266 2.93 -0.42 11.61
C LEU A 266 3.15 -1.19 10.32
N MET A 267 2.94 -2.52 10.35
CA MET A 267 3.06 -3.38 9.17
C MET A 267 1.79 -4.20 8.95
N ARG A 268 1.34 -4.25 7.69
CA ARG A 268 0.30 -5.19 7.25
C ARG A 268 0.97 -6.46 6.75
N ILE A 269 0.67 -7.58 7.42
CA ILE A 269 1.20 -8.90 7.09
C ILE A 269 0.11 -9.95 6.79
N SER A 270 -1.16 -9.54 6.73
CA SER A 270 -2.27 -10.41 6.28
C SER A 270 -2.10 -10.88 4.84
N THR A 271 -1.43 -10.10 4.04
CA THR A 271 -0.78 -10.43 2.77
C THR A 271 0.68 -10.05 2.86
N VAL A 272 1.54 -10.82 2.19
CA VAL A 272 2.99 -10.54 2.10
C VAL A 272 3.42 -10.59 0.65
N ARG A 273 4.48 -9.87 0.33
CA ARG A 273 5.08 -9.88 -1.00
C ARG A 273 6.45 -10.56 -0.94
N LEU A 274 6.68 -11.49 -1.84
CA LEU A 274 7.99 -12.11 -2.03
C LEU A 274 8.72 -11.36 -3.13
N GLN A 275 9.82 -10.71 -2.77
CA GLN A 275 10.69 -10.05 -3.74
C GLN A 275 11.71 -11.06 -4.28
N LEU A 276 11.63 -11.32 -5.57
CA LEU A 276 12.49 -12.25 -6.30
C LEU A 276 13.41 -11.46 -7.22
N LYS A 277 14.69 -11.81 -7.21
CA LYS A 277 15.65 -11.30 -8.17
C LYS A 277 15.76 -12.30 -9.33
N ILE A 278 15.39 -11.87 -10.53
CA ILE A 278 15.36 -12.71 -11.73
C ILE A 278 16.35 -12.16 -12.75
N PRO A 279 17.25 -13.01 -13.30
CA PRO A 279 18.21 -12.58 -14.32
C PRO A 279 17.53 -12.00 -15.56
N GLU A 280 18.12 -10.96 -16.16
CA GLU A 280 17.57 -10.25 -17.33
C GLU A 280 17.27 -11.16 -18.53
N GLN A 281 18.03 -12.24 -18.67
CA GLN A 281 17.84 -13.24 -19.74
C GLN A 281 16.46 -13.89 -19.73
N ARG A 282 15.78 -13.87 -18.58
CA ARG A 282 14.43 -14.42 -18.38
C ARG A 282 13.31 -13.37 -18.40
N ALA A 283 13.66 -12.11 -18.69
CA ALA A 283 12.69 -11.00 -18.63
C ALA A 283 11.47 -11.20 -19.55
N ALA A 284 11.68 -11.79 -20.72
CA ALA A 284 10.59 -12.05 -21.67
C ALA A 284 9.63 -13.16 -21.21
N GLU A 285 10.06 -14.04 -20.31
CA GLU A 285 9.31 -15.22 -19.86
C GLU A 285 8.39 -14.88 -18.68
N VAL A 286 8.73 -13.86 -17.84
CA VAL A 286 8.02 -13.54 -16.61
C VAL A 286 6.94 -12.50 -16.84
N LYS A 287 5.69 -12.82 -16.48
CA LYS A 287 4.53 -11.96 -16.63
C LYS A 287 3.73 -11.87 -15.35
N VAL A 288 3.03 -10.76 -15.16
CA VAL A 288 2.05 -10.59 -14.09
C VAL A 288 0.96 -11.67 -14.20
N GLY A 289 0.54 -12.20 -13.05
CA GLY A 289 -0.49 -13.24 -12.94
C GLY A 289 0.06 -14.68 -12.92
N MET A 290 1.34 -14.89 -13.17
CA MET A 290 1.97 -16.22 -13.10
C MET A 290 1.92 -16.80 -11.69
N ASP A 291 1.73 -18.12 -11.61
CA ASP A 291 1.75 -18.82 -10.33
C ASP A 291 3.18 -18.99 -9.80
N VAL A 292 3.32 -18.74 -8.52
CA VAL A 292 4.58 -18.85 -7.79
C VAL A 292 4.35 -19.74 -6.60
N THR A 293 5.19 -20.77 -6.46
CA THR A 293 5.22 -21.63 -5.28
C THR A 293 6.49 -21.30 -4.48
N ALA A 294 6.34 -20.95 -3.22
CA ALA A 294 7.45 -20.60 -2.35
C ALA A 294 7.58 -21.61 -1.21
N ARG A 295 8.83 -22.04 -0.95
CA ARG A 295 9.20 -22.89 0.18
C ARG A 295 10.10 -22.12 1.11
N VAL A 296 9.72 -22.08 2.39
CA VAL A 296 10.43 -21.36 3.45
C VAL A 296 11.10 -22.35 4.38
N ALA A 297 12.31 -22.06 4.81
CA ALA A 297 13.06 -22.96 5.72
C ALA A 297 12.34 -23.23 7.05
N ALA A 298 11.53 -22.27 7.54
CA ALA A 298 10.74 -22.42 8.75
C ALA A 298 9.62 -23.48 8.61
N TYR A 299 9.20 -23.80 7.38
CA TYR A 299 8.13 -24.77 7.07
C TYR A 299 8.56 -25.69 5.94
N PRO A 300 9.52 -26.62 6.16
CA PRO A 300 10.18 -27.38 5.10
C PRO A 300 9.25 -28.33 4.30
N ASN A 301 8.16 -28.77 4.94
CA ASN A 301 7.19 -29.71 4.33
C ASN A 301 5.93 -29.00 3.80
N ARG A 302 5.97 -27.67 3.66
CA ARG A 302 4.81 -26.91 3.23
C ARG A 302 5.18 -25.93 2.13
N ASP A 303 4.42 -25.99 1.06
CA ASP A 303 4.51 -25.07 -0.05
C ASP A 303 3.43 -23.97 0.11
N PHE A 304 3.85 -22.73 -0.07
CA PHE A 304 2.98 -21.56 -0.11
C PHE A 304 2.78 -21.14 -1.56
N THR A 305 1.55 -20.89 -1.93
CA THR A 305 1.20 -20.49 -3.31
C THR A 305 0.85 -19.01 -3.35
N GLY A 306 1.30 -18.35 -4.40
CA GLY A 306 1.05 -16.95 -4.66
C GLY A 306 1.05 -16.66 -6.16
N LYS A 307 0.92 -15.39 -6.53
CA LYS A 307 0.95 -14.96 -7.93
C LYS A 307 1.87 -13.77 -8.11
N VAL A 308 2.54 -13.72 -9.26
CA VAL A 308 3.30 -12.54 -9.67
C VAL A 308 2.35 -11.35 -9.75
N HIS A 309 2.59 -10.35 -8.93
CA HIS A 309 1.79 -9.12 -8.85
C HIS A 309 2.43 -7.97 -9.62
N THR A 310 3.76 -7.84 -9.51
CA THR A 310 4.50 -6.74 -10.13
C THR A 310 5.79 -7.26 -10.73
N VAL A 311 6.10 -6.80 -11.93
CA VAL A 311 7.41 -6.94 -12.56
C VAL A 311 7.97 -5.52 -12.68
N VAL A 312 9.06 -5.24 -11.96
CA VAL A 312 9.67 -3.92 -11.95
C VAL A 312 10.42 -3.71 -13.28
N PRO A 313 10.10 -2.65 -14.04
CA PRO A 313 10.63 -2.48 -15.40
C PRO A 313 12.09 -1.95 -15.44
N SER A 314 12.82 -2.06 -14.35
CA SER A 314 14.22 -1.66 -14.26
C SER A 314 15.09 -2.85 -13.92
N VAL A 315 16.27 -2.91 -14.54
CA VAL A 315 17.30 -3.91 -14.26
C VAL A 315 18.37 -3.25 -13.38
N ASP A 316 18.69 -3.90 -12.29
CA ASP A 316 19.80 -3.53 -11.43
C ASP A 316 21.13 -3.75 -12.17
N ARG A 317 21.96 -2.72 -12.27
CA ARG A 317 23.18 -2.73 -13.09
C ARG A 317 24.27 -3.66 -12.57
N ASP A 318 24.31 -3.84 -11.26
CA ASP A 318 25.36 -4.62 -10.59
C ASP A 318 25.04 -6.10 -10.63
N SER A 319 23.80 -6.48 -10.34
CA SER A 319 23.36 -7.88 -10.34
C SER A 319 22.84 -8.37 -11.70
N ARG A 320 22.58 -7.47 -12.68
CA ARG A 320 21.90 -7.76 -13.95
C ARG A 320 20.61 -8.55 -13.78
N ALA A 321 19.88 -8.23 -12.73
CA ALA A 321 18.61 -8.84 -12.38
C ALA A 321 17.51 -7.78 -12.32
N PHE A 322 16.31 -8.17 -12.66
CA PHE A 322 15.12 -7.37 -12.42
C PHE A 322 14.33 -7.93 -11.23
N MET A 323 13.58 -7.06 -10.58
CA MET A 323 12.81 -7.44 -9.41
C MET A 323 11.39 -7.84 -9.80
N VAL A 324 10.94 -8.95 -9.26
CA VAL A 324 9.57 -9.44 -9.38
C VAL A 324 8.98 -9.58 -8.00
N GLU A 325 7.78 -9.04 -7.79
CA GLU A 325 7.06 -9.19 -6.55
C GLU A 325 5.88 -10.14 -6.75
N ALA A 326 5.89 -11.22 -6.01
CA ALA A 326 4.78 -12.17 -5.95
C ALA A 326 4.00 -11.98 -4.65
N ARG A 327 2.67 -11.93 -4.73
CA ARG A 327 1.77 -11.73 -3.61
C ARG A 327 1.29 -13.07 -3.06
N PHE A 328 1.31 -13.19 -1.74
CA PHE A 328 0.89 -14.37 -0.99
C PHE A 328 -0.12 -13.98 0.07
N ASP A 329 -1.22 -14.70 0.16
CA ASP A 329 -2.18 -14.56 1.24
C ASP A 329 -1.62 -15.19 2.52
N ASN A 330 -1.72 -14.47 3.63
CA ASN A 330 -1.11 -14.86 4.90
C ASN A 330 -2.06 -14.62 6.09
N PRO A 331 -3.27 -15.21 6.08
CA PRO A 331 -4.29 -14.94 7.09
C PRO A 331 -3.88 -15.41 8.50
N LYS A 332 -2.96 -16.36 8.61
CA LYS A 332 -2.44 -16.87 9.89
C LYS A 332 -1.15 -16.19 10.35
N ALA A 333 -0.66 -15.19 9.62
CA ALA A 333 0.60 -14.50 9.88
C ALA A 333 1.82 -15.46 10.02
N GLU A 334 1.80 -16.58 9.31
CA GLU A 334 2.87 -17.58 9.32
C GLU A 334 4.10 -17.09 8.54
N LEU A 335 3.88 -16.44 7.40
CA LEU A 335 4.93 -15.80 6.63
C LEU A 335 5.24 -14.42 7.25
N ARG A 336 6.49 -14.22 7.63
CA ARG A 336 6.92 -12.98 8.26
C ARG A 336 7.85 -12.21 7.34
N PRO A 337 7.75 -10.88 7.26
CA PRO A 337 8.75 -10.05 6.60
C PRO A 337 10.16 -10.38 7.08
N GLY A 338 11.12 -10.46 6.15
CA GLY A 338 12.48 -10.87 6.41
C GLY A 338 12.76 -12.37 6.25
N MET A 339 11.74 -13.23 6.14
CA MET A 339 11.96 -14.65 5.82
C MET A 339 12.42 -14.81 4.38
N PHE A 340 13.42 -15.68 4.17
CA PHE A 340 13.89 -16.10 2.86
C PHE A 340 13.08 -17.29 2.35
N ALA A 341 12.87 -17.31 1.04
CA ALA A 341 12.19 -18.42 0.37
C ALA A 341 12.87 -18.80 -0.93
N ASN A 342 12.83 -20.09 -1.22
CA ASN A 342 13.08 -20.62 -2.56
C ASN A 342 11.74 -20.67 -3.30
N ALA A 343 11.62 -19.89 -4.36
CA ALA A 343 10.41 -19.80 -5.14
C ALA A 343 10.57 -20.50 -6.49
N LYS A 344 9.52 -21.21 -6.89
CA LYS A 344 9.39 -21.86 -8.19
C LYS A 344 8.31 -21.10 -8.97
N LEU A 345 8.73 -20.41 -10.03
CA LEU A 345 7.82 -19.73 -10.96
C LEU A 345 7.42 -20.72 -12.04
N MET A 346 6.12 -20.85 -12.28
CA MET A 346 5.59 -21.66 -13.37
C MET A 346 5.56 -20.84 -14.66
N LEU A 347 6.41 -21.23 -15.62
CA LEU A 347 6.47 -20.57 -16.92
C LEU A 347 5.43 -21.16 -17.88
N PRO A 348 4.95 -20.40 -18.86
CA PRO A 348 4.04 -20.92 -19.88
C PRO A 348 4.75 -21.94 -20.75
N GLY A 349 4.07 -23.07 -21.02
CA GLY A 349 4.61 -24.15 -21.83
C GLY A 349 4.89 -25.42 -21.02
N SER A 350 5.27 -26.44 -21.73
CA SER A 350 5.67 -27.72 -21.17
C SER A 350 6.91 -28.24 -21.88
N GLU A 351 7.77 -28.91 -21.15
CA GLU A 351 8.94 -29.58 -21.70
C GLU A 351 8.85 -31.08 -21.50
N ARG A 352 9.49 -31.82 -22.40
CA ARG A 352 9.62 -33.26 -22.25
C ARG A 352 10.68 -33.55 -21.19
N ALA A 353 10.31 -34.22 -20.12
CA ALA A 353 11.22 -34.64 -19.07
C ALA A 353 11.28 -36.17 -18.98
N VAL A 354 12.47 -36.69 -18.84
CA VAL A 354 12.74 -38.13 -18.68
C VAL A 354 12.73 -38.45 -17.20
N PHE A 355 11.96 -39.45 -16.81
CA PHE A 355 11.88 -39.96 -15.44
C PHE A 355 12.33 -41.40 -15.39
N VAL A 356 13.08 -41.71 -14.34
CA VAL A 356 13.54 -43.07 -14.02
C VAL A 356 13.29 -43.40 -12.55
N PRO A 357 13.09 -44.65 -12.16
CA PRO A 357 12.99 -45.03 -10.76
C PRO A 357 14.22 -44.56 -9.97
N ALA A 358 14.01 -44.07 -8.76
CA ALA A 358 15.11 -43.57 -7.91
C ALA A 358 16.19 -44.65 -7.65
N THR A 359 15.80 -45.92 -7.63
CA THR A 359 16.68 -47.07 -7.48
C THR A 359 17.63 -47.28 -8.67
N SER A 360 17.34 -46.72 -9.84
CA SER A 360 18.20 -46.86 -11.03
C SER A 360 19.36 -45.86 -11.05
N VAL A 361 19.36 -44.85 -10.19
CA VAL A 361 20.37 -43.80 -10.12
C VAL A 361 21.32 -44.07 -8.95
N PHE A 362 22.59 -44.18 -9.21
CA PHE A 362 23.60 -44.31 -8.16
C PHE A 362 24.66 -43.23 -8.27
N TYR A 363 25.22 -42.85 -7.16
CA TYR A 363 26.28 -41.86 -7.06
C TYR A 363 27.65 -42.57 -6.98
N ASP A 364 28.57 -42.20 -7.84
CA ASP A 364 29.95 -42.64 -7.80
C ASP A 364 30.85 -41.57 -7.19
N ALA A 365 31.36 -41.86 -6.01
CA ALA A 365 32.22 -40.92 -5.28
C ALA A 365 33.60 -40.72 -5.95
N THR A 366 34.01 -41.62 -6.87
CA THR A 366 35.28 -41.53 -7.56
C THR A 366 35.25 -40.49 -8.68
N THR A 367 34.09 -40.42 -9.36
CA THR A 367 33.87 -39.51 -10.50
C THR A 367 33.07 -38.26 -10.12
N ASP A 368 32.58 -38.20 -8.88
CA ASP A 368 31.67 -37.15 -8.35
C ASP A 368 30.46 -36.94 -9.25
N ALA A 369 29.87 -38.01 -9.76
CA ALA A 369 28.78 -37.98 -10.72
C ALA A 369 27.69 -39.02 -10.42
N TYR A 370 26.49 -38.73 -10.91
CA TYR A 370 25.39 -39.69 -10.92
C TYR A 370 25.42 -40.50 -12.21
N HIS A 371 25.22 -41.82 -12.04
CA HIS A 371 25.30 -42.79 -13.13
C HIS A 371 24.02 -43.62 -13.18
N ILE A 372 23.75 -44.12 -14.40
CA ILE A 372 22.67 -45.08 -14.69
C ILE A 372 23.19 -46.08 -15.69
N TYR A 373 22.90 -47.37 -15.46
CA TYR A 373 23.10 -48.38 -16.49
C TYR A 373 21.86 -48.51 -17.37
N SER A 374 22.00 -48.24 -18.65
CA SER A 374 20.98 -48.56 -19.67
C SER A 374 21.30 -49.89 -20.34
N VAL A 375 20.27 -50.65 -20.73
CA VAL A 375 20.41 -51.94 -21.37
C VAL A 375 20.01 -51.78 -22.86
N VAL A 376 20.98 -52.10 -23.74
CA VAL A 376 20.73 -52.09 -25.19
C VAL A 376 21.19 -53.46 -25.75
N ASN A 377 20.29 -54.21 -26.37
CA ASN A 377 20.53 -55.54 -26.93
C ASN A 377 21.16 -56.53 -25.94
N GLY A 378 20.77 -56.45 -24.64
CA GLY A 378 21.28 -57.32 -23.60
C GLY A 378 22.69 -56.95 -23.10
N VAL A 379 23.18 -55.75 -23.39
CA VAL A 379 24.44 -55.22 -22.90
C VAL A 379 24.17 -53.96 -22.06
N ALA A 380 24.82 -53.86 -20.90
CA ALA A 380 24.73 -52.69 -20.03
C ALA A 380 25.69 -51.60 -20.51
N HIS A 381 25.19 -50.39 -20.64
CA HIS A 381 25.94 -49.18 -20.95
C HIS A 381 25.87 -48.20 -19.79
N LEU A 382 27.03 -47.76 -19.32
CA LEU A 382 27.14 -46.77 -18.27
C LEU A 382 26.89 -45.35 -18.83
N ASN A 383 25.84 -44.69 -18.32
CA ASN A 383 25.53 -43.32 -18.70
C ASN A 383 25.76 -42.38 -17.52
N VAL A 384 26.54 -41.33 -17.73
CA VAL A 384 26.65 -40.21 -16.79
C VAL A 384 25.43 -39.36 -16.96
N VAL A 385 24.70 -39.08 -15.86
CA VAL A 385 23.46 -38.35 -15.90
C VAL A 385 23.49 -37.14 -14.99
N LEU A 386 22.81 -36.08 -15.43
CA LEU A 386 22.53 -34.93 -14.59
C LEU A 386 21.16 -35.14 -13.94
N LYS A 387 21.19 -35.35 -12.63
CA LYS A 387 20.00 -35.55 -11.79
C LYS A 387 19.25 -34.21 -11.63
N GLY A 388 17.93 -34.23 -11.79
CA GLY A 388 17.00 -33.17 -11.45
C GLY A 388 16.22 -33.45 -10.15
N ASP A 389 14.99 -32.92 -10.08
CA ASP A 389 14.11 -33.08 -8.94
C ASP A 389 13.63 -34.54 -8.78
N THR A 390 13.38 -34.96 -7.53
CA THR A 390 12.78 -36.26 -7.22
C THR A 390 11.27 -36.07 -7.00
N GLU A 391 10.47 -36.85 -7.74
CA GLU A 391 9.01 -36.86 -7.62
C GLU A 391 8.53 -38.24 -7.16
N GLY A 392 8.19 -38.36 -5.86
CA GLY A 392 7.81 -39.63 -5.27
C GLY A 392 8.98 -40.62 -5.33
N ASN A 393 8.82 -41.74 -6.07
CA ASN A 393 9.83 -42.77 -6.24
C ASN A 393 10.60 -42.67 -7.57
N GLU A 394 10.47 -41.58 -8.30
CA GLU A 394 11.11 -41.34 -9.60
C GLU A 394 12.00 -40.09 -9.54
N ILE A 395 13.07 -40.14 -10.31
CA ILE A 395 14.01 -39.01 -10.46
C ILE A 395 13.94 -38.52 -11.89
N ARG A 396 13.78 -37.21 -12.03
CA ARG A 396 13.90 -36.50 -13.29
C ARG A 396 15.36 -36.49 -13.73
N ILE A 397 15.62 -36.86 -14.97
CA ILE A 397 16.97 -36.78 -15.59
C ILE A 397 16.98 -35.58 -16.53
N LEU A 398 17.88 -34.65 -16.26
CA LEU A 398 18.01 -33.42 -17.04
C LEU A 398 18.88 -33.62 -18.28
N ARG A 399 19.89 -34.50 -18.20
CA ARG A 399 20.79 -34.86 -19.29
C ARG A 399 21.30 -36.30 -19.10
N GLY A 400 21.62 -36.96 -20.24
CA GLY A 400 22.25 -38.30 -20.21
C GLY A 400 21.33 -39.44 -20.66
N LEU A 401 20.01 -39.19 -20.80
CA LEU A 401 19.06 -40.17 -21.35
C LEU A 401 18.14 -39.46 -22.36
N THR A 402 17.60 -40.22 -23.33
CA THR A 402 16.65 -39.74 -24.34
C THR A 402 15.19 -40.09 -24.00
N GLY A 403 15.00 -41.04 -23.05
CA GLY A 403 13.66 -41.41 -22.50
C GLY A 403 13.05 -42.68 -23.09
N ASN A 404 13.78 -43.40 -23.92
CA ASN A 404 13.35 -44.69 -24.47
C ASN A 404 14.20 -45.86 -23.95
N GLU A 405 15.14 -45.56 -23.08
CA GLU A 405 16.08 -46.55 -22.54
C GLU A 405 15.43 -47.44 -21.47
N THR A 406 15.82 -48.70 -21.44
CA THR A 406 15.57 -49.60 -20.31
C THR A 406 16.71 -49.46 -19.34
N VAL A 407 16.42 -49.10 -18.07
CA VAL A 407 17.44 -48.84 -17.04
C VAL A 407 17.42 -49.97 -15.98
N VAL A 408 18.59 -50.28 -15.44
CA VAL A 408 18.74 -51.29 -14.38
C VAL A 408 18.36 -50.64 -13.05
N THR A 409 17.57 -51.38 -12.23
CA THR A 409 17.04 -50.86 -10.96
C THR A 409 17.63 -51.53 -9.72
N ASP A 410 18.40 -52.65 -9.89
CA ASP A 410 19.01 -53.37 -8.78
C ASP A 410 20.44 -53.83 -9.12
N ASN A 411 21.20 -54.26 -8.10
CA ASN A 411 22.55 -54.88 -8.21
C ASN A 411 23.57 -54.10 -9.10
N GLN A 412 23.45 -52.81 -9.22
CA GLN A 412 24.29 -51.98 -10.13
C GLN A 412 25.78 -52.06 -9.77
N GLY A 413 26.11 -52.26 -8.50
CA GLY A 413 27.52 -52.38 -8.03
C GLY A 413 28.28 -53.54 -8.60
N SER A 414 27.61 -54.51 -9.22
CA SER A 414 28.24 -55.66 -9.88
C SER A 414 28.36 -55.49 -11.39
N LEU A 415 27.81 -54.39 -11.95
CA LEU A 415 27.86 -54.10 -13.39
C LEU A 415 29.07 -53.24 -13.75
N TYR A 416 29.57 -53.49 -14.94
CA TYR A 416 30.55 -52.62 -15.62
C TYR A 416 30.06 -52.33 -17.04
N ASP A 417 30.61 -51.29 -17.65
CA ASP A 417 30.24 -50.92 -19.00
C ASP A 417 30.59 -52.02 -20.02
N GLY A 418 29.63 -52.45 -20.82
CA GLY A 418 29.77 -53.55 -21.75
C GLY A 418 29.40 -54.93 -21.13
N ALA A 419 28.96 -55.03 -19.90
CA ALA A 419 28.54 -56.31 -19.26
C ALA A 419 27.30 -56.89 -19.96
N SER A 420 27.30 -58.22 -20.19
CA SER A 420 26.11 -58.93 -20.69
C SER A 420 25.09 -59.14 -19.57
N VAL A 421 23.87 -58.67 -19.80
CA VAL A 421 22.80 -58.63 -18.81
C VAL A 421 21.64 -59.51 -19.22
N ALA A 422 21.26 -60.49 -18.36
CA ALA A 422 19.96 -61.15 -18.49
C ALA A 422 18.91 -60.30 -17.71
N THR A 423 17.91 -59.83 -18.41
CA THR A 423 16.88 -58.93 -17.83
C THR A 423 15.61 -59.69 -17.53
N HIS A 424 15.01 -59.45 -16.34
CA HIS A 424 13.61 -59.76 -16.06
C HIS A 424 12.83 -58.44 -16.08
N GLN A 425 11.73 -58.40 -16.84
CA GLN A 425 10.81 -57.27 -16.87
C GLN A 425 9.85 -57.35 -15.67
#